data_2d0b6543a34cf2760296d55321a3bb55
#
_entry.id   2d0b6543a34cf2760296d55321a3bb55
#
_cell.length_a   1.000
_cell.length_b   1.000
_cell.length_c   1.000
_cell.angle_alpha   90.00
_cell.angle_beta   90.00
_cell.angle_gamma   90.00
#
_symmetry.space_group_name_H-M   'P 1'
#
loop_
_entity.id
_entity.type
_entity.pdbx_description
1 polymer ?
#
loop_
_entity_poly.entity_id
_entity_poly.type
_entity_poly.pdbx_seq_one_letter_code
_entity_poly.pdbx_strand_id
1 'polypeptide(L)'
;MSDFSIAILPGDGTGREVALEAQKILDTISQNTNIGFEMTEIACGGQNYQETGEEWAEGSFEFCRDEADAIFLGAIGHPGAYLPNGDLAGGSVILGLRSGLDLYANVRPVKLFDGVMHKVHGKFRQIWEPEMVDMTILRENTEGLYHSLLKRASNRAQGLPEYTIPEVDFPDLHGEVVYDPRPISSHGTERLVKMGFEIAKTRNGAPLDGVSRVSCIDKSNVTRGCQLFRRTFDTVAENYPSISTDYGY
;
A
#
# COMPACT_ATOMS: atom_id res chain seq x y z
N MET A 1 4.44 -24.96 19.03
CA MET A 1 4.08 -23.55 18.80
C MET A 1 4.55 -23.20 17.41
N SER A 2 3.72 -22.55 16.62
CA SER A 2 4.19 -21.92 15.38
C SER A 2 4.65 -20.53 15.75
N ASP A 3 5.96 -20.27 15.70
CA ASP A 3 6.52 -18.99 16.04
C ASP A 3 6.73 -18.20 14.72
N PHE A 4 6.28 -16.95 14.71
CA PHE A 4 6.43 -16.03 13.58
C PHE A 4 7.36 -14.89 13.96
N SER A 5 8.30 -14.56 13.08
CA SER A 5 9.18 -13.39 13.21
C SER A 5 8.48 -12.15 12.66
N ILE A 6 8.30 -11.14 13.51
CA ILE A 6 7.61 -9.90 13.14
C ILE A 6 8.56 -8.72 13.26
N ALA A 7 8.83 -8.03 12.14
CA ALA A 7 9.51 -6.76 12.17
C ALA A 7 8.53 -5.66 12.59
N ILE A 8 8.79 -5.01 13.71
CA ILE A 8 8.00 -3.87 14.18
C ILE A 8 8.72 -2.57 13.81
N LEU A 9 8.15 -1.80 12.92
CA LEU A 9 8.64 -0.50 12.47
C LEU A 9 7.69 0.61 12.95
N PRO A 10 7.87 1.16 14.16
CA PRO A 10 6.92 2.12 14.75
C PRO A 10 6.80 3.41 13.93
N GLY A 11 7.91 3.85 13.35
CA GLY A 11 7.97 5.08 12.57
C GLY A 11 7.86 6.34 13.41
N ASP A 12 7.09 7.32 12.92
CA ASP A 12 7.01 8.67 13.45
C ASP A 12 5.70 8.95 14.20
N GLY A 13 5.74 9.93 15.09
CA GLY A 13 4.55 10.51 15.72
C GLY A 13 3.61 9.47 16.35
N THR A 14 2.37 9.46 15.93
CA THR A 14 1.33 8.52 16.43
C THR A 14 1.63 7.05 16.09
N GLY A 15 2.52 6.77 15.14
CA GLY A 15 2.90 5.41 14.77
C GLY A 15 3.47 4.63 15.95
N ARG A 16 4.24 5.27 16.81
CA ARG A 16 4.82 4.65 18.02
C ARG A 16 3.73 4.21 19.02
N GLU A 17 2.76 5.08 19.28
CA GLU A 17 1.65 4.77 20.20
C GLU A 17 0.81 3.60 19.66
N VAL A 18 0.49 3.63 18.37
CA VAL A 18 -0.31 2.57 17.71
C VAL A 18 0.46 1.24 17.69
N ALA A 19 1.77 1.25 17.43
CA ALA A 19 2.60 0.05 17.43
C ALA A 19 2.61 -0.63 18.81
N LEU A 20 2.72 0.15 19.88
CA LEU A 20 2.66 -0.38 21.25
C LEU A 20 1.32 -1.07 21.55
N GLU A 21 0.20 -0.49 21.10
CA GLU A 21 -1.11 -1.11 21.31
C GLU A 21 -1.29 -2.39 20.47
N ALA A 22 -0.73 -2.41 19.24
CA ALA A 22 -0.75 -3.61 18.41
C ALA A 22 0.10 -4.74 19.00
N GLN A 23 1.27 -4.43 19.56
CA GLN A 23 2.11 -5.43 20.25
C GLN A 23 1.35 -6.10 21.41
N LYS A 24 0.59 -5.35 22.22
CA LYS A 24 -0.24 -5.92 23.28
C LYS A 24 -1.27 -6.93 22.75
N ILE A 25 -1.80 -6.69 21.54
CA ILE A 25 -2.74 -7.63 20.91
C ILE A 25 -1.99 -8.91 20.50
N LEU A 26 -0.81 -8.80 19.90
CA LEU A 26 0.01 -9.96 19.56
C LEU A 26 0.42 -10.76 20.80
N ASP A 27 0.85 -10.10 21.87
CA ASP A 27 1.15 -10.73 23.17
C ASP A 27 -0.07 -11.48 23.73
N THR A 28 -1.25 -10.86 23.65
CA THR A 28 -2.50 -11.47 24.11
C THR A 28 -2.85 -12.72 23.32
N ILE A 29 -2.64 -12.69 21.99
CA ILE A 29 -2.82 -13.86 21.13
C ILE A 29 -1.85 -14.97 21.54
N SER A 30 -0.56 -14.65 21.73
CA SER A 30 0.44 -15.63 22.15
C SER A 30 0.11 -16.27 23.51
N GLN A 31 -0.43 -15.50 24.43
CA GLN A 31 -0.82 -15.99 25.76
C GLN A 31 -2.04 -16.92 25.73
N ASN A 32 -2.94 -16.75 24.76
CA ASN A 32 -4.22 -17.45 24.71
C ASN A 32 -4.32 -18.49 23.59
N THR A 33 -3.27 -18.67 22.78
CA THR A 33 -3.23 -19.61 21.66
C THR A 33 -1.88 -20.37 21.62
N ASN A 34 -1.72 -21.25 20.65
CA ASN A 34 -0.46 -21.91 20.37
C ASN A 34 0.37 -21.17 19.28
N ILE A 35 0.12 -19.88 19.08
CA ILE A 35 0.83 -19.02 18.13
C ILE A 35 1.78 -18.12 18.93
N GLY A 36 3.08 -18.19 18.60
CA GLY A 36 4.11 -17.30 19.14
C GLY A 36 4.48 -16.19 18.16
N PHE A 37 4.88 -15.04 18.67
CA PHE A 37 5.43 -13.95 17.90
C PHE A 37 6.77 -13.52 18.49
N GLU A 38 7.84 -13.62 17.69
CA GLU A 38 9.12 -13.00 17.99
C GLU A 38 9.13 -11.61 17.35
N MET A 39 9.04 -10.58 18.18
CA MET A 39 8.91 -9.19 17.71
C MET A 39 10.26 -8.47 17.81
N THR A 40 10.78 -8.03 16.66
CA THR A 40 12.01 -7.22 16.58
C THR A 40 11.65 -5.79 16.20
N GLU A 41 11.89 -4.85 17.12
CA GLU A 41 11.65 -3.43 16.87
C GLU A 41 12.82 -2.80 16.10
N ILE A 42 12.51 -2.09 15.02
CA ILE A 42 13.44 -1.39 14.16
C ILE A 42 13.10 0.10 14.19
N ALA A 43 13.99 0.91 14.78
CA ALA A 43 13.85 2.36 14.78
C ALA A 43 13.92 2.88 13.33
N CYS A 44 12.96 3.72 12.93
CA CYS A 44 12.87 4.20 11.55
C CYS A 44 12.06 5.48 11.42
N GLY A 45 12.17 6.12 10.27
CA GLY A 45 11.37 7.28 9.90
C GLY A 45 12.14 8.61 9.89
N GLY A 46 11.41 9.70 9.78
CA GLY A 46 11.97 11.05 9.70
C GLY A 46 12.55 11.53 11.02
N GLN A 47 11.96 11.14 12.15
CA GLN A 47 12.53 11.46 13.46
C GLN A 47 13.87 10.72 13.65
N ASN A 48 13.93 9.42 13.31
CA ASN A 48 15.18 8.66 13.35
C ASN A 48 16.28 9.33 12.49
N TYR A 49 15.88 9.79 11.30
CA TYR A 49 16.80 10.51 10.42
C TYR A 49 17.35 11.81 11.05
N GLN A 50 16.52 12.59 11.73
CA GLN A 50 16.97 13.80 12.41
C GLN A 50 17.94 13.51 13.56
N GLU A 51 17.76 12.39 14.26
CA GLU A 51 18.55 11.99 15.41
C GLU A 51 19.89 11.33 15.02
N THR A 52 19.90 10.55 13.94
CA THR A 52 21.02 9.67 13.56
C THR A 52 21.66 9.99 12.21
N GLY A 53 20.96 10.70 11.33
CA GLY A 53 21.32 10.88 9.92
C GLY A 53 20.86 9.75 9.00
N GLU A 54 20.22 8.69 9.53
CA GLU A 54 19.79 7.54 8.78
C GLU A 54 18.27 7.32 8.92
N GLU A 55 17.58 6.97 7.84
CA GLU A 55 16.11 6.71 7.87
C GLU A 55 15.77 5.43 8.67
N TRP A 56 16.69 4.49 8.75
CA TRP A 56 16.72 3.26 9.58
C TRP A 56 18.16 2.71 9.63
N ALA A 57 18.46 1.76 10.52
CA ALA A 57 19.77 1.17 10.64
C ALA A 57 20.13 0.30 9.42
N GLU A 58 21.42 0.19 9.12
CA GLU A 58 21.95 -0.76 8.14
C GLU A 58 21.51 -2.19 8.47
N GLY A 59 21.17 -2.98 7.45
CA GLY A 59 20.64 -4.35 7.61
C GLY A 59 19.14 -4.45 7.89
N SER A 60 18.45 -3.33 8.14
CA SER A 60 17.00 -3.34 8.43
C SER A 60 16.16 -3.82 7.25
N PHE A 61 16.53 -3.46 6.02
CA PHE A 61 15.83 -3.92 4.83
C PHE A 61 16.01 -5.44 4.63
N GLU A 62 17.25 -5.93 4.81
CA GLU A 62 17.59 -7.35 4.71
C GLU A 62 16.84 -8.17 5.75
N PHE A 63 16.78 -7.71 7.00
CA PHE A 63 15.98 -8.36 8.04
C PHE A 63 14.51 -8.46 7.65
N CYS A 64 13.92 -7.37 7.16
CA CYS A 64 12.54 -7.35 6.68
C CYS A 64 12.29 -8.29 5.51
N ARG A 65 13.30 -8.50 4.64
CA ARG A 65 13.20 -9.36 3.45
C ARG A 65 13.42 -10.83 3.76
N ASP A 66 14.41 -11.15 4.58
CA ASP A 66 14.99 -12.50 4.67
C ASP A 66 14.63 -13.23 5.98
N GLU A 67 14.30 -12.48 7.04
CA GLU A 67 14.13 -13.04 8.38
C GLU A 67 12.71 -12.83 8.94
N ALA A 68 12.01 -11.75 8.55
CA ALA A 68 10.68 -11.48 9.04
C ALA A 68 9.60 -12.18 8.22
N ASP A 69 8.68 -12.89 8.88
CA ASP A 69 7.49 -13.46 8.25
C ASP A 69 6.45 -12.37 7.92
N ALA A 70 6.44 -11.30 8.71
CA ALA A 70 5.58 -10.13 8.46
C ALA A 70 6.21 -8.85 8.99
N ILE A 71 5.79 -7.73 8.41
CA ILE A 71 6.22 -6.38 8.79
C ILE A 71 5.02 -5.62 9.32
N PHE A 72 5.11 -5.16 10.57
CA PHE A 72 4.15 -4.25 11.16
C PHE A 72 4.72 -2.83 11.11
N LEU A 73 4.19 -2.01 10.20
CA LEU A 73 4.64 -0.65 9.95
C LEU A 73 3.66 0.36 10.52
N GLY A 74 4.16 1.26 11.38
CA GLY A 74 3.44 2.42 11.86
C GLY A 74 3.42 3.58 10.85
N ALA A 75 3.17 4.79 11.34
CA ALA A 75 3.15 5.97 10.49
C ALA A 75 4.56 6.46 10.17
N ILE A 76 4.80 6.85 8.92
CA ILE A 76 6.05 7.48 8.49
C ILE A 76 5.76 8.90 8.01
N GLY A 77 6.56 9.83 8.50
CA GLY A 77 6.52 11.24 8.12
C GLY A 77 6.69 12.15 9.34
N HIS A 78 7.84 12.79 9.45
CA HIS A 78 8.14 13.76 10.51
C HIS A 78 8.26 15.16 9.90
N PRO A 79 7.49 16.16 10.39
CA PRO A 79 7.58 17.52 9.85
C PRO A 79 9.01 18.08 9.95
N GLY A 80 9.52 18.62 8.84
CA GLY A 80 10.85 19.23 8.80
C GLY A 80 12.02 18.24 8.62
N ALA A 81 11.76 16.94 8.52
CA ALA A 81 12.77 15.94 8.19
C ALA A 81 12.86 15.77 6.67
N TYR A 82 13.86 16.37 6.04
CA TYR A 82 14.09 16.29 4.60
C TYR A 82 15.50 15.77 4.31
N LEU A 83 15.61 15.00 3.24
CA LEU A 83 16.86 14.56 2.66
C LEU A 83 17.53 15.73 1.89
N PRO A 84 18.84 15.67 1.61
CA PRO A 84 19.54 16.72 0.86
C PRO A 84 18.95 17.02 -0.54
N ASN A 85 18.29 16.04 -1.16
CA ASN A 85 17.62 16.19 -2.46
C ASN A 85 16.19 16.78 -2.36
N GLY A 86 15.72 17.12 -1.15
CA GLY A 86 14.40 17.68 -0.89
C GLY A 86 13.29 16.66 -0.66
N ASP A 87 13.55 15.37 -0.82
CA ASP A 87 12.58 14.32 -0.51
C ASP A 87 12.32 14.27 1.02
N LEU A 88 11.11 13.88 1.40
CA LEU A 88 10.77 13.66 2.81
C LEU A 88 11.55 12.45 3.36
N ALA A 89 12.22 12.61 4.48
CA ALA A 89 12.90 11.50 5.14
C ALA A 89 11.90 10.44 5.65
N GLY A 90 12.30 9.18 5.61
CA GLY A 90 11.45 8.01 5.87
C GLY A 90 10.96 7.33 4.58
N GLY A 91 11.20 7.93 3.41
CA GLY A 91 10.79 7.38 2.12
C GLY A 91 11.41 6.02 1.80
N SER A 92 12.67 5.78 2.19
CA SER A 92 13.32 4.48 1.98
C SER A 92 12.67 3.37 2.80
N VAL A 93 12.07 3.69 3.94
CA VAL A 93 11.34 2.71 4.76
C VAL A 93 10.07 2.27 4.03
N ILE A 94 9.09 3.17 3.88
CA ILE A 94 7.77 2.77 3.35
C ILE A 94 7.80 2.46 1.84
N LEU A 95 8.45 3.30 1.05
CA LEU A 95 8.46 3.15 -0.41
C LEU A 95 9.52 2.14 -0.86
N GLY A 96 10.64 2.08 -0.13
CA GLY A 96 11.68 1.09 -0.35
C GLY A 96 11.17 -0.33 -0.11
N LEU A 97 10.46 -0.58 1.00
CA LEU A 97 9.82 -1.86 1.26
C LEU A 97 8.81 -2.23 0.17
N ARG A 98 7.92 -1.29 -0.24
CA ARG A 98 6.93 -1.57 -1.29
C ARG A 98 7.55 -2.06 -2.59
N SER A 99 8.57 -1.36 -3.08
CA SER A 99 9.23 -1.70 -4.34
C SER A 99 10.26 -2.81 -4.19
N GLY A 100 11.05 -2.79 -3.12
CA GLY A 100 12.12 -3.75 -2.90
C GLY A 100 11.63 -5.16 -2.57
N LEU A 101 10.50 -5.28 -1.90
CA LEU A 101 9.84 -6.56 -1.58
C LEU A 101 8.71 -6.91 -2.55
N ASP A 102 8.53 -6.14 -3.63
CA ASP A 102 7.43 -6.29 -4.60
C ASP A 102 6.04 -6.41 -3.96
N LEU A 103 5.74 -5.55 -3.00
CA LEU A 103 4.44 -5.51 -2.30
C LEU A 103 3.38 -4.87 -3.23
N TYR A 104 3.01 -5.59 -4.29
CA TYR A 104 2.24 -5.07 -5.41
C TYR A 104 0.79 -4.73 -5.09
N ALA A 105 0.19 -5.40 -4.11
CA ALA A 105 -1.22 -5.21 -3.79
C ALA A 105 -1.39 -4.46 -2.46
N ASN A 106 -1.92 -3.25 -2.54
CA ASN A 106 -2.38 -2.52 -1.37
C ASN A 106 -3.84 -2.90 -1.10
N VAL A 107 -4.07 -3.69 -0.05
CA VAL A 107 -5.37 -4.24 0.32
C VAL A 107 -6.00 -3.38 1.41
N ARG A 108 -7.14 -2.76 1.13
CA ARG A 108 -7.83 -1.84 2.04
C ARG A 108 -9.25 -2.32 2.31
N PRO A 109 -9.48 -3.08 3.38
CA PRO A 109 -10.84 -3.41 3.80
C PRO A 109 -11.54 -2.15 4.32
N VAL A 110 -12.80 -1.97 3.92
CA VAL A 110 -13.65 -0.88 4.34
C VAL A 110 -14.97 -1.47 4.82
N LYS A 111 -15.25 -1.30 6.11
CA LYS A 111 -16.48 -1.72 6.75
C LYS A 111 -17.02 -0.59 7.60
N LEU A 112 -18.33 -0.34 7.50
CA LEU A 112 -18.99 0.58 8.40
C LEU A 112 -19.47 -0.20 9.63
N PHE A 113 -19.12 0.29 10.81
CA PHE A 113 -19.55 -0.31 12.08
C PHE A 113 -20.70 0.46 12.69
N ASP A 114 -21.49 -0.21 13.54
CA ASP A 114 -22.56 0.41 14.29
C ASP A 114 -22.06 1.60 15.13
N GLY A 115 -22.84 2.66 15.15
CA GLY A 115 -22.52 3.89 15.88
C GLY A 115 -21.55 4.83 15.18
N VAL A 116 -20.97 4.44 14.03
CA VAL A 116 -20.10 5.33 13.23
C VAL A 116 -20.95 6.21 12.33
N MET A 117 -20.89 7.50 12.56
CA MET A 117 -21.62 8.50 11.77
C MET A 117 -20.69 9.27 10.84
N HIS A 118 -21.24 9.72 9.72
CA HIS A 118 -20.56 10.56 8.75
C HIS A 118 -20.57 12.03 9.18
N LYS A 119 -19.44 12.73 8.97
CA LYS A 119 -19.36 14.18 9.18
C LYS A 119 -19.64 14.90 7.86
N VAL A 120 -20.85 15.43 7.73
CA VAL A 120 -21.31 16.16 6.53
C VAL A 120 -21.62 17.59 6.89
N HIS A 121 -20.96 18.55 6.23
CA HIS A 121 -21.10 19.98 6.51
C HIS A 121 -20.95 20.33 8.02
N GLY A 122 -19.97 19.72 8.67
CA GLY A 122 -19.68 19.95 10.10
C GLY A 122 -20.63 19.29 11.09
N LYS A 123 -21.65 18.57 10.62
CA LYS A 123 -22.62 17.84 11.45
C LYS A 123 -22.47 16.33 11.27
N PHE A 124 -22.61 15.57 12.35
CA PHE A 124 -22.68 14.11 12.28
C PHE A 124 -24.06 13.68 11.79
N ARG A 125 -24.07 12.82 10.76
CA ARG A 125 -25.28 12.26 10.15
C ARG A 125 -25.05 10.83 9.74
N GLN A 126 -26.08 9.99 9.85
CA GLN A 126 -26.12 8.68 9.22
C GLN A 126 -26.46 8.88 7.75
N ILE A 127 -25.52 8.55 6.85
CA ILE A 127 -25.70 8.62 5.38
C ILE A 127 -25.85 7.20 4.85
N TRP A 128 -24.99 6.30 5.27
CA TRP A 128 -25.07 4.87 4.98
C TRP A 128 -25.23 4.09 6.27
N GLU A 129 -26.00 3.03 6.21
CA GLU A 129 -26.14 2.09 7.30
C GLU A 129 -25.00 1.07 7.28
N PRO A 130 -24.63 0.48 8.42
CA PRO A 130 -23.56 -0.54 8.51
C PRO A 130 -23.74 -1.69 7.52
N GLU A 131 -24.98 -2.13 7.29
CA GLU A 131 -25.33 -3.22 6.38
C GLU A 131 -25.09 -2.87 4.90
N MET A 132 -24.83 -1.61 4.57
CA MET A 132 -24.57 -1.17 3.19
C MET A 132 -23.10 -1.19 2.81
N VAL A 133 -22.18 -1.24 3.78
CA VAL A 133 -20.76 -1.00 3.51
C VAL A 133 -19.88 -2.11 4.08
N ASP A 134 -19.50 -3.03 3.21
CA ASP A 134 -18.44 -4.02 3.42
C ASP A 134 -17.76 -4.29 2.07
N MET A 135 -16.65 -3.63 1.81
CA MET A 135 -15.89 -3.75 0.57
C MET A 135 -14.39 -3.84 0.84
N THR A 136 -13.64 -4.31 -0.16
CA THR A 136 -12.18 -4.26 -0.15
C THR A 136 -11.71 -3.51 -1.37
N ILE A 137 -10.94 -2.44 -1.16
CA ILE A 137 -10.31 -1.67 -2.23
C ILE A 137 -8.90 -2.23 -2.44
N LEU A 138 -8.62 -2.69 -3.66
CA LEU A 138 -7.29 -3.11 -4.08
C LEU A 138 -6.67 -2.04 -4.96
N ARG A 139 -5.44 -1.67 -4.65
CA ARG A 139 -4.66 -0.72 -5.44
C ARG A 139 -3.34 -1.36 -5.84
N GLU A 140 -2.99 -1.25 -7.13
CA GLU A 140 -1.63 -1.52 -7.57
C GLU A 140 -0.66 -0.55 -6.88
N ASN A 141 0.44 -1.08 -6.34
CA ASN A 141 1.26 -0.37 -5.38
C ASN A 141 2.73 -0.20 -5.81
N THR A 142 3.14 -0.76 -6.95
CA THR A 142 4.53 -0.78 -7.45
C THR A 142 4.72 -0.08 -8.79
N GLU A 143 3.62 0.25 -9.48
CA GLU A 143 3.60 0.97 -10.75
C GLU A 143 2.84 2.30 -10.65
N GLY A 144 2.57 2.93 -11.79
CA GLY A 144 1.76 4.13 -11.88
C GLY A 144 2.52 5.41 -11.56
N LEU A 145 1.82 6.40 -11.02
CA LEU A 145 2.37 7.74 -10.80
C LEU A 145 3.58 7.78 -9.86
N TYR A 146 3.65 6.86 -8.93
CA TYR A 146 4.75 6.80 -7.96
C TYR A 146 5.95 5.96 -8.40
N HIS A 147 5.95 5.43 -9.63
CA HIS A 147 6.98 4.51 -10.12
C HIS A 147 8.40 5.03 -9.91
N SER A 148 8.68 6.26 -10.33
CA SER A 148 10.02 6.85 -10.21
C SER A 148 10.44 7.05 -8.75
N LEU A 149 9.52 7.50 -7.90
CA LEU A 149 9.76 7.68 -6.48
C LEU A 149 10.01 6.34 -5.78
N LEU A 150 9.22 5.32 -6.09
CA LEU A 150 9.38 3.97 -5.57
C LEU A 150 10.73 3.38 -5.96
N LYS A 151 11.17 3.57 -7.22
CA LYS A 151 12.49 3.11 -7.68
C LYS A 151 13.63 3.83 -6.98
N ARG A 152 13.57 5.15 -6.80
CA ARG A 152 14.58 5.90 -6.03
C ARG A 152 14.66 5.40 -4.59
N ALA A 153 13.51 5.27 -3.92
CA ALA A 153 13.44 4.82 -2.53
C ALA A 153 13.94 3.37 -2.36
N SER A 154 13.55 2.47 -3.27
CA SER A 154 14.01 1.07 -3.26
C SER A 154 15.52 0.96 -3.48
N ASN A 155 16.07 1.71 -4.45
CA ASN A 155 17.50 1.70 -4.71
C ASN A 155 18.27 2.22 -3.50
N ARG A 156 17.79 3.30 -2.86
CA ARG A 156 18.41 3.84 -1.65
C ARG A 156 18.37 2.83 -0.49
N ALA A 157 17.24 2.18 -0.26
CA ALA A 157 17.08 1.17 0.79
C ALA A 157 18.03 -0.04 0.62
N GLN A 158 18.41 -0.34 -0.62
CA GLN A 158 19.28 -1.47 -0.97
C GLN A 158 20.73 -1.05 -1.29
N GLY A 159 21.11 0.22 -1.09
CA GLY A 159 22.44 0.71 -1.42
C GLY A 159 22.79 0.69 -2.91
N LEU A 160 21.79 0.69 -3.80
CA LEU A 160 21.96 0.70 -5.25
C LEU A 160 22.09 2.11 -5.80
N PRO A 161 22.64 2.29 -7.03
CA PRO A 161 22.72 3.59 -7.68
C PRO A 161 21.35 4.28 -7.80
N GLU A 162 21.35 5.61 -7.72
CA GLU A 162 20.12 6.40 -7.83
C GLU A 162 19.40 6.14 -9.17
N TYR A 163 18.08 5.95 -9.10
CA TYR A 163 17.24 5.84 -10.28
C TYR A 163 17.00 7.21 -10.90
N THR A 164 17.28 7.33 -12.19
CA THR A 164 17.02 8.52 -12.98
C THR A 164 15.83 8.31 -13.93
N ILE A 165 14.96 9.31 -14.02
CA ILE A 165 13.87 9.30 -15.01
C ILE A 165 14.49 9.43 -16.41
N PRO A 166 14.11 8.58 -17.39
CA PRO A 166 14.59 8.73 -18.77
C PRO A 166 14.25 10.12 -19.35
N GLU A 167 15.19 10.73 -20.04
CA GLU A 167 14.94 11.98 -20.74
C GLU A 167 13.91 11.78 -21.86
N VAL A 168 12.93 12.68 -21.91
CA VAL A 168 11.93 12.74 -23.00
C VAL A 168 11.84 14.17 -23.49
N ASP A 169 11.92 14.36 -24.80
CA ASP A 169 11.74 15.66 -25.42
C ASP A 169 10.26 15.97 -25.59
N PHE A 170 9.88 17.19 -25.22
CA PHE A 170 8.53 17.75 -25.37
C PHE A 170 8.61 19.02 -26.22
N PRO A 171 8.76 18.91 -27.53
CA PRO A 171 9.05 20.06 -28.43
C PRO A 171 7.92 21.10 -28.46
N ASP A 172 6.70 20.71 -28.05
CA ASP A 172 5.55 21.61 -28.00
C ASP A 172 5.48 22.45 -26.72
N LEU A 173 6.36 22.14 -25.73
CA LEU A 173 6.41 22.87 -24.45
C LEU A 173 7.61 23.81 -24.42
N HIS A 174 7.48 24.94 -23.75
CA HIS A 174 8.51 25.97 -23.65
C HIS A 174 8.88 26.26 -22.20
N GLY A 175 10.15 26.56 -21.96
CA GLY A 175 10.70 26.81 -20.64
C GLY A 175 11.19 25.54 -19.95
N GLU A 176 11.26 25.55 -18.62
CA GLU A 176 11.60 24.36 -17.83
C GLU A 176 10.45 23.36 -17.88
N VAL A 177 10.75 22.13 -18.27
CA VAL A 177 9.77 21.05 -18.35
C VAL A 177 10.15 19.94 -17.37
N VAL A 178 9.23 19.59 -16.47
CA VAL A 178 9.36 18.49 -15.50
C VAL A 178 8.22 17.52 -15.74
N TYR A 179 8.50 16.21 -15.70
CA TYR A 179 7.46 15.20 -15.88
C TYR A 179 7.67 13.99 -14.97
N ASP A 180 6.56 13.33 -14.61
CA ASP A 180 6.56 12.06 -13.90
C ASP A 180 5.97 10.98 -14.82
N PRO A 181 6.72 9.91 -15.16
CA PRO A 181 6.18 8.80 -15.94
C PRO A 181 5.16 8.03 -15.12
N ARG A 182 4.07 7.65 -15.76
CA ARG A 182 3.03 6.80 -15.18
C ARG A 182 2.90 5.49 -15.95
N PRO A 183 3.84 4.55 -15.79
CA PRO A 183 3.76 3.25 -16.45
C PRO A 183 2.64 2.39 -15.83
N ILE A 184 1.96 1.64 -16.68
CA ILE A 184 1.00 0.59 -16.31
C ILE A 184 1.31 -0.61 -17.19
N SER A 185 1.61 -1.76 -16.58
CA SER A 185 1.89 -3.00 -17.30
C SER A 185 0.72 -3.98 -17.26
N SER A 186 0.65 -4.87 -18.23
CA SER A 186 -0.30 -5.99 -18.20
C SER A 186 0.03 -6.94 -17.04
N HIS A 187 1.31 -7.19 -16.76
CA HIS A 187 1.74 -8.05 -15.67
C HIS A 187 1.29 -7.53 -14.29
N GLY A 188 1.58 -6.25 -13.97
CA GLY A 188 1.17 -5.65 -12.70
C GLY A 188 -0.36 -5.61 -12.55
N THR A 189 -1.07 -5.31 -13.64
CA THR A 189 -2.53 -5.35 -13.67
C THR A 189 -3.08 -6.76 -13.44
N GLU A 190 -2.57 -7.75 -14.16
CA GLU A 190 -3.06 -9.13 -14.08
C GLU A 190 -2.97 -9.71 -12.67
N ARG A 191 -1.82 -9.57 -12.00
CA ARG A 191 -1.61 -10.10 -10.66
C ARG A 191 -2.53 -9.42 -9.61
N LEU A 192 -2.74 -8.10 -9.72
CA LEU A 192 -3.66 -7.38 -8.86
C LEU A 192 -5.10 -7.82 -9.07
N VAL A 193 -5.53 -7.91 -10.32
CA VAL A 193 -6.91 -8.29 -10.68
C VAL A 193 -7.19 -9.73 -10.26
N LYS A 194 -6.26 -10.67 -10.48
CA LYS A 194 -6.38 -12.04 -9.97
C LYS A 194 -6.60 -12.07 -8.45
N MET A 195 -5.80 -11.32 -7.70
CA MET A 195 -5.99 -11.21 -6.24
C MET A 195 -7.40 -10.70 -5.90
N GLY A 196 -7.91 -9.71 -6.64
CA GLY A 196 -9.26 -9.19 -6.43
C GLY A 196 -10.35 -10.25 -6.60
N PHE A 197 -10.25 -11.06 -7.63
CA PHE A 197 -11.17 -12.17 -7.84
C PHE A 197 -11.03 -13.29 -6.81
N GLU A 198 -9.80 -13.63 -6.40
CA GLU A 198 -9.58 -14.62 -5.35
C GLU A 198 -10.14 -14.15 -4.00
N ILE A 199 -9.97 -12.89 -3.64
CA ILE A 199 -10.61 -12.32 -2.44
C ILE A 199 -12.13 -12.37 -2.57
N ALA A 200 -12.71 -12.03 -3.73
CA ALA A 200 -14.15 -12.06 -3.94
C ALA A 200 -14.75 -13.47 -3.78
N LYS A 201 -14.01 -14.54 -4.14
CA LYS A 201 -14.42 -15.93 -3.90
C LYS A 201 -14.60 -16.27 -2.42
N THR A 202 -13.80 -15.66 -1.54
CA THR A 202 -13.82 -15.96 -0.11
C THR A 202 -14.84 -15.13 0.67
N ARG A 203 -15.49 -14.16 0.00
CA ARG A 203 -16.46 -13.25 0.62
C ARG A 203 -17.89 -13.72 0.34
N ASN A 204 -18.81 -13.28 1.19
CA ASN A 204 -20.23 -13.63 1.10
C ASN A 204 -21.04 -12.75 0.11
N GLY A 205 -20.35 -12.04 -0.78
CA GLY A 205 -20.97 -11.07 -1.69
C GLY A 205 -21.20 -9.70 -1.04
N ALA A 206 -21.77 -8.78 -1.79
CA ALA A 206 -22.08 -7.43 -1.32
C ALA A 206 -23.23 -7.45 -0.29
N PRO A 207 -23.17 -6.63 0.78
CA PRO A 207 -24.15 -6.69 1.87
C PRO A 207 -25.59 -6.47 1.45
N LEU A 208 -25.84 -5.65 0.43
CA LEU A 208 -27.20 -5.29 0.00
C LEU A 208 -27.88 -6.34 -0.85
N ASP A 209 -27.14 -7.10 -1.67
CA ASP A 209 -27.74 -8.01 -2.68
C ASP A 209 -27.11 -9.41 -2.68
N GLY A 210 -26.10 -9.65 -1.88
CA GLY A 210 -25.40 -10.93 -1.82
C GLY A 210 -24.58 -11.29 -3.06
N VAL A 211 -24.43 -10.37 -4.01
CA VAL A 211 -23.73 -10.62 -5.27
C VAL A 211 -22.23 -10.47 -5.09
N SER A 212 -21.48 -11.53 -5.37
CA SER A 212 -20.02 -11.43 -5.49
C SER A 212 -19.66 -10.65 -6.75
N ARG A 213 -18.97 -9.52 -6.58
CA ARG A 213 -18.54 -8.69 -7.70
C ARG A 213 -17.15 -8.09 -7.50
N VAL A 214 -16.48 -7.84 -8.62
CA VAL A 214 -15.25 -7.08 -8.69
C VAL A 214 -15.45 -5.90 -9.62
N SER A 215 -15.27 -4.69 -9.09
CA SER A 215 -15.44 -3.44 -9.85
C SER A 215 -14.09 -2.94 -10.34
N CYS A 216 -13.97 -2.71 -11.64
CA CYS A 216 -12.80 -2.06 -12.24
C CYS A 216 -12.98 -0.55 -12.21
N ILE A 217 -12.16 0.14 -11.42
CA ILE A 217 -12.18 1.61 -11.31
C ILE A 217 -10.95 2.17 -12.02
N ASP A 218 -11.16 2.93 -13.09
CA ASP A 218 -10.07 3.43 -13.93
C ASP A 218 -10.41 4.76 -14.62
N LYS A 219 -9.55 5.22 -15.53
CA LYS A 219 -9.75 6.38 -16.41
C LYS A 219 -9.57 5.99 -17.88
N SER A 220 -10.08 4.82 -18.28
CA SER A 220 -9.91 4.25 -19.62
C SER A 220 -10.57 5.07 -20.72
N ASN A 221 -11.55 5.92 -20.39
CA ASN A 221 -12.15 6.86 -21.34
C ASN A 221 -11.16 7.92 -21.86
N VAL A 222 -10.01 8.15 -21.15
CA VAL A 222 -9.05 9.20 -21.50
C VAL A 222 -7.62 8.67 -21.68
N THR A 223 -7.16 7.76 -20.78
CA THR A 223 -5.74 7.43 -20.71
C THR A 223 -5.42 6.03 -21.22
N ARG A 224 -4.33 5.91 -22.02
CA ARG A 224 -3.88 4.64 -22.63
C ARG A 224 -3.53 3.56 -21.60
N GLY A 225 -2.88 3.94 -20.49
CA GLY A 225 -2.55 3.00 -19.43
C GLY A 225 -3.80 2.40 -18.78
N CYS A 226 -4.85 3.22 -18.53
CA CYS A 226 -6.11 2.69 -18.01
C CYS A 226 -6.88 1.85 -19.05
N GLN A 227 -6.71 2.12 -20.35
CA GLN A 227 -7.25 1.23 -21.39
C GLN A 227 -6.57 -0.14 -21.37
N LEU A 228 -5.26 -0.20 -21.13
CA LEU A 228 -4.56 -1.47 -20.91
C LEU A 228 -5.08 -2.15 -19.64
N PHE A 229 -5.19 -1.42 -18.53
CA PHE A 229 -5.72 -1.93 -17.27
C PHE A 229 -7.10 -2.57 -17.45
N ARG A 230 -8.04 -1.88 -18.13
CA ARG A 230 -9.39 -2.38 -18.41
C ARG A 230 -9.36 -3.66 -19.25
N ARG A 231 -8.64 -3.69 -20.36
CA ARG A 231 -8.54 -4.89 -21.20
C ARG A 231 -7.96 -6.10 -20.46
N THR A 232 -6.94 -5.87 -19.64
CA THR A 232 -6.34 -6.94 -18.82
C THR A 232 -7.33 -7.43 -17.75
N PHE A 233 -8.08 -6.51 -17.13
CA PHE A 233 -9.16 -6.87 -16.21
C PHE A 233 -10.19 -7.77 -16.90
N ASP A 234 -10.68 -7.40 -18.08
CA ASP A 234 -11.66 -8.16 -18.83
C ASP A 234 -11.16 -9.57 -19.16
N THR A 235 -9.92 -9.70 -19.61
CA THR A 235 -9.28 -11.00 -19.90
C THR A 235 -9.18 -11.88 -18.66
N VAL A 236 -8.80 -11.31 -17.51
CA VAL A 236 -8.74 -12.08 -16.26
C VAL A 236 -10.13 -12.50 -15.81
N ALA A 237 -11.14 -11.64 -15.93
CA ALA A 237 -12.51 -11.90 -15.52
C ALA A 237 -13.15 -13.13 -16.23
N GLU A 238 -12.73 -13.44 -17.45
CA GLU A 238 -13.17 -14.64 -18.19
C GLU A 238 -12.93 -15.95 -17.43
N ASN A 239 -11.92 -15.97 -16.55
CA ASN A 239 -11.60 -17.13 -15.71
C ASN A 239 -12.47 -17.24 -14.44
N TYR A 240 -13.35 -16.26 -14.19
CA TYR A 240 -14.18 -16.16 -12.99
C TYR A 240 -15.68 -15.95 -13.32
N PRO A 241 -16.31 -16.84 -14.08
CA PRO A 241 -17.66 -16.63 -14.61
C PRO A 241 -18.75 -16.53 -13.52
N SER A 242 -18.47 -16.96 -12.30
CA SER A 242 -19.41 -16.87 -11.17
C SER A 242 -19.34 -15.53 -10.42
N ILE A 243 -18.42 -14.65 -10.76
CA ILE A 243 -18.25 -13.35 -10.12
C ILE A 243 -18.66 -12.25 -11.10
N SER A 244 -19.58 -11.40 -10.69
CA SER A 244 -20.04 -10.29 -11.50
C SER A 244 -18.95 -9.21 -11.63
N THR A 245 -18.93 -8.53 -12.75
CA THR A 245 -18.04 -7.40 -13.00
C THR A 245 -18.83 -6.13 -13.27
N ASP A 246 -18.32 -5.00 -12.80
CA ASP A 246 -18.81 -3.69 -13.18
C ASP A 246 -17.64 -2.67 -13.30
N TYR A 247 -17.94 -1.45 -13.70
CA TYR A 247 -16.95 -0.47 -14.07
C TYR A 247 -17.31 0.92 -13.54
N GLY A 248 -16.27 1.65 -13.08
CA GLY A 248 -16.34 3.06 -12.70
C GLY A 248 -15.22 3.90 -13.30
N TYR A 249 -15.40 5.23 -13.31
CA TYR A 249 -14.42 6.22 -13.80
C TYR A 249 -14.01 7.20 -12.71
#